data_aab406a5eb42695c943f358cedeb0656
#
_entry.id   aab406a5eb42695c943f358cedeb0656
#
_cell.length_a   1.000
_cell.length_b   1.000
_cell.length_c   1.000
_cell.angle_alpha   90.00
_cell.angle_beta   90.00
_cell.angle_gamma   90.00
#
_symmetry.space_group_name_H-M   'P 1'
#
loop_
_entity.id
_entity.type
_entity.pdbx_description
1 polymer ?
#
loop_
_entity_poly.entity_id
_entity_poly.type
_entity_poly.pdbx_seq_one_letter_code
_entity_poly.pdbx_strand_id
1 'polypeptide(L)'
;MNIAVLVSGSGSILEAILAAGIEVSLVVSDRPCRGLDIAGDANIEACLLSRSVYGGFSKDFDRVAYSDALTGLLDVRAIDLVAMAGFGTVLSGEIFNRYAGRILNTHPALLPAYPGWHAVEDALADGARVTGTTVHIATQVMDAGPIVAQAEVTIEAGDTVASLHERIKQVERVLYPQTISQVAQVLALGGSIEGSITPGQQG
;
A
#
# COMPACT_ATOMS: atom_id res chain seq x y z
N MET A 1 4.17 17.66 5.66
CA MET A 1 3.08 16.66 5.56
C MET A 1 3.52 15.42 6.30
N ASN A 2 2.71 14.91 7.21
CA ASN A 2 3.03 13.73 8.00
C ASN A 2 2.55 12.47 7.28
N ILE A 3 3.47 11.59 6.89
CA ILE A 3 3.18 10.36 6.15
C ILE A 3 3.37 9.16 7.07
N ALA A 4 2.37 8.28 7.14
CA ALA A 4 2.50 6.97 7.77
C ALA A 4 2.65 5.88 6.71
N VAL A 5 3.54 4.92 6.97
CA VAL A 5 3.71 3.72 6.15
C VAL A 5 3.27 2.49 6.93
N LEU A 6 2.32 1.73 6.38
CA LEU A 6 1.84 0.49 6.97
C LEU A 6 2.55 -0.70 6.33
N VAL A 7 3.10 -1.60 7.15
CA VAL A 7 3.90 -2.74 6.70
C VAL A 7 3.48 -4.05 7.40
N SER A 8 3.72 -5.21 6.78
CA SER A 8 3.49 -6.53 7.41
C SER A 8 4.64 -7.53 7.19
N GLY A 9 5.70 -7.15 6.47
CA GLY A 9 6.68 -8.12 6.02
C GLY A 9 8.10 -7.59 5.84
N SER A 10 8.72 -7.92 4.70
CA SER A 10 10.12 -7.64 4.40
C SER A 10 10.53 -6.17 4.44
N GLY A 11 9.57 -5.24 4.28
CA GLY A 11 9.83 -3.81 4.27
C GLY A 11 10.52 -3.30 2.99
N SER A 12 10.62 -4.09 1.93
CA SER A 12 11.34 -3.70 0.70
C SER A 12 10.73 -2.46 0.02
N ILE A 13 9.43 -2.25 0.14
CA ILE A 13 8.76 -1.05 -0.36
C ILE A 13 9.02 0.14 0.56
N LEU A 14 9.05 -0.07 1.89
CA LEU A 14 9.47 0.96 2.83
C LEU A 14 10.90 1.44 2.54
N GLU A 15 11.85 0.50 2.30
CA GLU A 15 13.22 0.85 1.90
C GLU A 15 13.24 1.72 0.64
N ALA A 16 12.41 1.38 -0.38
CA ALA A 16 12.31 2.17 -1.61
C ALA A 16 11.72 3.57 -1.37
N ILE A 17 10.71 3.69 -0.50
CA ILE A 17 10.13 4.98 -0.09
C ILE A 17 11.19 5.86 0.57
N LEU A 18 11.97 5.31 1.51
CA LEU A 18 13.04 6.03 2.21
C LEU A 18 14.17 6.40 1.27
N ALA A 19 14.59 5.49 0.37
CA ALA A 19 15.62 5.74 -0.63
C ALA A 19 15.24 6.85 -1.63
N ALA A 20 13.94 7.05 -1.87
CA ALA A 20 13.44 8.16 -2.68
C ALA A 20 13.43 9.52 -1.95
N GLY A 21 13.87 9.58 -0.69
CA GLY A 21 13.94 10.80 0.10
C GLY A 21 12.58 11.25 0.66
N ILE A 22 11.58 10.37 0.72
CA ILE A 22 10.28 10.69 1.30
C ILE A 22 10.40 10.67 2.82
N GLU A 23 10.03 11.80 3.45
CA GLU A 23 9.98 11.91 4.91
C GLU A 23 8.79 11.12 5.46
N VAL A 24 9.09 10.01 6.14
CA VAL A 24 8.11 9.16 6.82
C VAL A 24 8.07 9.53 8.29
N SER A 25 6.89 9.88 8.80
CA SER A 25 6.69 10.29 10.20
C SER A 25 6.41 9.10 11.12
N LEU A 26 5.84 8.04 10.58
CA LEU A 26 5.42 6.87 11.36
C LEU A 26 5.46 5.60 10.49
N VAL A 27 5.96 4.52 11.05
CA VAL A 27 5.79 3.17 10.48
C VAL A 27 4.92 2.35 11.43
N VAL A 28 3.85 1.74 10.91
CA VAL A 28 2.98 0.86 11.71
C VAL A 28 3.00 -0.54 11.11
N SER A 29 3.13 -1.55 11.96
CA SER A 29 3.01 -2.95 11.54
C SER A 29 1.90 -3.66 12.31
N ASP A 30 1.21 -4.59 11.62
CA ASP A 30 0.18 -5.47 12.21
C ASP A 30 0.77 -6.69 12.91
N ARG A 31 2.09 -6.92 12.75
CA ARG A 31 2.86 -8.04 13.34
C ARG A 31 4.34 -7.68 13.46
N PRO A 32 5.12 -8.39 14.29
CA PRO A 32 6.58 -8.25 14.24
C PRO A 32 7.10 -8.56 12.83
N CYS A 33 7.87 -7.64 12.25
CA CYS A 33 8.41 -7.81 10.91
C CYS A 33 9.63 -6.89 10.70
N ARG A 34 10.43 -7.20 9.68
CA ARG A 34 11.64 -6.43 9.31
C ARG A 34 11.35 -4.95 9.02
N GLY A 35 10.13 -4.60 8.58
CA GLY A 35 9.74 -3.21 8.37
C GLY A 35 9.87 -2.34 9.63
N LEU A 36 9.67 -2.90 10.83
CA LEU A 36 9.89 -2.18 12.09
C LEU A 36 11.38 -1.95 12.37
N ASP A 37 12.25 -2.92 12.04
CA ASP A 37 13.69 -2.80 12.20
C ASP A 37 14.23 -1.71 11.27
N ILE A 38 13.78 -1.69 9.99
CA ILE A 38 14.14 -0.65 9.01
C ILE A 38 13.76 0.74 9.52
N ALA A 39 12.56 0.90 10.11
CA ALA A 39 12.14 2.17 10.68
C ALA A 39 13.04 2.59 11.86
N GLY A 40 13.39 1.65 12.74
CA GLY A 40 14.32 1.88 13.85
C GLY A 40 15.70 2.33 13.39
N ASP A 41 16.27 1.64 12.39
CA ASP A 41 17.58 1.98 11.80
C ASP A 41 17.56 3.36 11.14
N ALA A 42 16.42 3.77 10.60
CA ALA A 42 16.24 5.10 10.02
C ALA A 42 15.84 6.19 11.04
N ASN A 43 15.77 5.88 12.35
CA ASN A 43 15.31 6.76 13.41
C ASN A 43 13.87 7.30 13.18
N ILE A 44 13.01 6.48 12.58
CA ILE A 44 11.58 6.79 12.37
C ILE A 44 10.78 6.13 13.49
N GLU A 45 9.77 6.85 14.01
CA GLU A 45 8.86 6.27 14.97
C GLU A 45 8.20 5.00 14.41
N ALA A 46 8.35 3.88 15.14
CA ALA A 46 7.80 2.59 14.75
C ALA A 46 6.81 2.08 15.80
N CYS A 47 5.65 1.62 15.34
CA CYS A 47 4.58 1.12 16.21
C CYS A 47 4.13 -0.27 15.78
N LEU A 48 4.12 -1.22 16.70
CA LEU A 48 3.49 -2.53 16.53
C LEU A 48 2.05 -2.47 17.04
N LEU A 49 1.08 -2.33 16.12
CA LEU A 49 -0.34 -2.52 16.39
C LEU A 49 -0.68 -3.98 16.08
N SER A 50 -0.39 -4.87 17.01
CA SER A 50 -0.46 -6.31 16.77
C SER A 50 -1.88 -6.77 16.50
N ARG A 51 -2.11 -7.34 15.32
CA ARG A 51 -3.37 -7.97 14.92
C ARG A 51 -3.81 -9.08 15.87
N SER A 52 -2.84 -9.75 16.55
CA SER A 52 -3.15 -10.82 17.49
C SER A 52 -4.00 -10.38 18.68
N VAL A 53 -3.93 -9.12 19.08
CA VAL A 53 -4.74 -8.53 20.16
C VAL A 53 -6.23 -8.47 19.77
N TYR A 54 -6.52 -8.46 18.46
CA TYR A 54 -7.86 -8.34 17.89
C TYR A 54 -8.37 -9.64 17.26
N GLY A 55 -7.84 -10.80 17.66
CA GLY A 55 -8.25 -12.11 17.14
C GLY A 55 -7.37 -12.69 16.03
N GLY A 56 -6.30 -12.01 15.64
CA GLY A 56 -5.26 -12.51 14.73
C GLY A 56 -5.74 -12.76 13.32
N PHE A 57 -5.35 -13.93 12.77
CA PHE A 57 -5.73 -14.37 11.43
C PHE A 57 -6.92 -15.36 11.44
N SER A 58 -7.67 -15.38 12.54
CA SER A 58 -8.86 -16.24 12.68
C SER A 58 -10.12 -15.54 12.16
N LYS A 59 -11.22 -16.31 12.11
CA LYS A 59 -12.57 -15.79 11.81
C LYS A 59 -13.07 -14.80 12.88
N ASP A 60 -12.45 -14.81 14.06
CA ASP A 60 -12.82 -13.97 15.20
C ASP A 60 -12.07 -12.61 15.19
N PHE A 61 -11.37 -12.29 14.10
CA PHE A 61 -10.66 -11.03 13.96
C PHE A 61 -11.63 -9.83 13.95
N ASP A 62 -11.54 -9.03 15.02
CA ASP A 62 -12.29 -7.78 15.13
C ASP A 62 -11.63 -6.69 14.27
N ARG A 63 -12.01 -6.68 12.99
CA ARG A 63 -11.50 -5.76 11.99
C ARG A 63 -11.86 -4.30 12.31
N VAL A 64 -13.05 -4.07 12.87
CA VAL A 64 -13.52 -2.73 13.21
C VAL A 64 -12.67 -2.17 14.34
N ALA A 65 -12.57 -2.90 15.46
CA ALA A 65 -11.76 -2.46 16.61
C ALA A 65 -10.28 -2.25 16.22
N TYR A 66 -9.72 -3.09 15.35
CA TYR A 66 -8.37 -2.90 14.82
C TYR A 66 -8.25 -1.59 14.01
N SER A 67 -9.19 -1.33 13.11
CA SER A 67 -9.18 -0.14 12.25
C SER A 67 -9.38 1.13 13.06
N ASP A 68 -10.23 1.10 14.09
CA ASP A 68 -10.46 2.22 15.00
C ASP A 68 -9.20 2.53 15.84
N ALA A 69 -8.52 1.49 16.34
CA ALA A 69 -7.26 1.66 17.04
C ALA A 69 -6.16 2.23 16.13
N LEU A 70 -6.09 1.79 14.87
CA LEU A 70 -5.19 2.36 13.88
C LEU A 70 -5.53 3.83 13.62
N THR A 71 -6.82 4.16 13.45
CA THR A 71 -7.27 5.54 13.23
C THR A 71 -6.85 6.45 14.38
N GLY A 72 -7.07 6.04 15.62
CA GLY A 72 -6.64 6.78 16.80
C GLY A 72 -5.13 6.99 16.87
N LEU A 73 -4.36 5.95 16.49
CA LEU A 73 -2.90 6.02 16.42
C LEU A 73 -2.41 7.05 15.40
N LEU A 74 -3.04 7.10 14.23
CA LEU A 74 -2.73 8.04 13.16
C LEU A 74 -3.14 9.48 13.51
N ASP A 75 -4.32 9.64 14.12
CA ASP A 75 -4.85 10.96 14.50
C ASP A 75 -3.99 11.66 15.56
N VAL A 76 -3.54 10.93 16.58
CA VAL A 76 -2.65 11.48 17.64
C VAL A 76 -1.34 12.02 17.05
N ARG A 77 -0.90 11.48 15.91
CA ARG A 77 0.32 11.90 15.21
C ARG A 77 0.06 12.85 14.06
N ALA A 78 -1.18 13.34 13.94
CA ALA A 78 -1.60 14.25 12.88
C ALA A 78 -1.16 13.76 11.47
N ILE A 79 -1.36 12.48 11.20
CA ILE A 79 -1.00 11.89 9.88
C ILE A 79 -1.92 12.48 8.80
N ASP A 80 -1.31 12.91 7.71
CA ASP A 80 -2.00 13.47 6.55
C ASP A 80 -2.25 12.46 5.45
N LEU A 81 -1.29 11.54 5.22
CA LEU A 81 -1.32 10.54 4.16
C LEU A 81 -0.87 9.19 4.71
N VAL A 82 -1.57 8.14 4.33
CA VAL A 82 -1.25 6.74 4.68
C VAL A 82 -0.83 5.99 3.43
N ALA A 83 0.33 5.33 3.46
CA ALA A 83 0.83 4.47 2.39
C ALA A 83 0.87 3.00 2.89
N MET A 84 0.05 2.14 2.30
CA MET A 84 0.07 0.70 2.59
C MET A 84 1.15 0.03 1.73
N ALA A 85 2.23 -0.43 2.36
CA ALA A 85 3.41 -1.00 1.70
C ALA A 85 3.55 -2.50 2.00
N GLY A 86 2.73 -3.31 1.34
CA GLY A 86 2.62 -4.74 1.63
C GLY A 86 1.96 -5.00 2.99
N PHE A 87 0.89 -4.28 3.29
CA PHE A 87 0.15 -4.41 4.54
C PHE A 87 -0.91 -5.51 4.45
N GLY A 88 -0.80 -6.52 5.32
CA GLY A 88 -1.59 -7.74 5.25
C GLY A 88 -2.95 -7.68 5.96
N THR A 89 -3.36 -6.55 6.53
CA THR A 89 -4.65 -6.42 7.20
C THR A 89 -5.63 -5.61 6.36
N VAL A 90 -6.77 -6.21 6.05
CA VAL A 90 -7.89 -5.51 5.40
C VAL A 90 -8.53 -4.59 6.45
N LEU A 91 -8.51 -3.31 6.17
CA LEU A 91 -9.14 -2.28 7.02
C LEU A 91 -10.65 -2.23 6.81
N SER A 92 -11.37 -1.61 7.74
CA SER A 92 -12.81 -1.37 7.64
C SER A 92 -13.26 -0.21 8.52
N GLY A 93 -14.52 0.20 8.36
CA GLY A 93 -15.14 1.19 9.22
C GLY A 93 -14.76 2.63 8.91
N GLU A 94 -14.72 3.45 9.96
CA GLU A 94 -14.60 4.90 9.86
C GLU A 94 -13.24 5.40 9.36
N ILE A 95 -12.20 4.55 9.33
CA ILE A 95 -10.88 4.95 8.82
C ILE A 95 -10.96 5.47 7.37
N PHE A 96 -11.82 4.89 6.54
CA PHE A 96 -12.02 5.33 5.15
C PHE A 96 -12.76 6.65 5.03
N ASN A 97 -13.60 7.00 6.00
CA ASN A 97 -14.23 8.31 6.09
C ASN A 97 -13.22 9.34 6.62
N ARG A 98 -12.51 9.00 7.69
CA ARG A 98 -11.52 9.89 8.34
C ARG A 98 -10.35 10.23 7.44
N TYR A 99 -9.89 9.27 6.64
CA TYR A 99 -8.78 9.40 5.69
C TYR A 99 -9.26 9.28 4.23
N ALA A 100 -10.47 9.78 3.92
CA ALA A 100 -11.03 9.72 2.57
C ALA A 100 -10.07 10.30 1.54
N GLY A 101 -9.76 9.53 0.49
CA GLY A 101 -8.80 9.89 -0.56
C GLY A 101 -7.33 9.96 -0.10
N ARG A 102 -7.00 9.57 1.13
CA ARG A 102 -5.66 9.71 1.71
C ARG A 102 -5.04 8.41 2.22
N ILE A 103 -5.56 7.28 1.76
CA ILE A 103 -4.96 5.95 1.97
C ILE A 103 -4.59 5.41 0.61
N LEU A 104 -3.30 5.28 0.33
CA LEU A 104 -2.79 4.65 -0.88
C LEU A 104 -2.48 3.18 -0.62
N ASN A 105 -2.79 2.34 -1.59
CA ASN A 105 -2.41 0.94 -1.61
C ASN A 105 -1.76 0.56 -2.92
N THR A 106 -0.91 -0.46 -2.91
CA THR A 106 -0.40 -1.10 -4.12
C THR A 106 -1.03 -2.47 -4.29
N HIS A 107 -1.30 -2.84 -5.54
CA HIS A 107 -1.85 -4.13 -5.91
C HIS A 107 -1.06 -4.73 -7.07
N PRO A 108 -0.64 -6.02 -7.03
CA PRO A 108 0.26 -6.61 -8.01
C PRO A 108 -0.47 -7.11 -9.28
N ALA A 109 -1.33 -6.28 -9.83
CA ALA A 109 -1.99 -6.46 -11.11
C ALA A 109 -2.41 -5.12 -11.72
N LEU A 110 -2.84 -5.12 -12.98
CA LEU A 110 -3.47 -3.96 -13.64
C LEU A 110 -4.96 -3.95 -13.33
N LEU A 111 -5.35 -3.33 -12.23
CA LEU A 111 -6.77 -3.18 -11.87
C LEU A 111 -7.57 -2.53 -13.02
N PRO A 112 -8.81 -2.95 -13.28
CA PRO A 112 -9.65 -3.83 -12.46
C PRO A 112 -9.43 -5.33 -12.67
N ALA A 113 -8.42 -5.75 -13.42
CA ALA A 113 -8.10 -7.17 -13.58
C ALA A 113 -7.47 -7.75 -12.31
N TYR A 114 -7.81 -9.00 -12.01
CA TYR A 114 -7.23 -9.81 -10.94
C TYR A 114 -7.24 -9.13 -9.55
N PRO A 115 -8.41 -8.69 -9.01
CA PRO A 115 -8.50 -8.14 -7.66
C PRO A 115 -8.32 -9.24 -6.61
N GLY A 116 -7.88 -8.87 -5.41
CA GLY A 116 -7.76 -9.80 -4.28
C GLY A 116 -6.37 -10.39 -4.09
N TRP A 117 -6.28 -11.44 -3.26
CA TRP A 117 -5.01 -11.95 -2.72
C TRP A 117 -4.18 -12.78 -3.71
N HIS A 118 -4.78 -13.28 -4.79
CA HIS A 118 -4.17 -14.24 -5.71
C HIS A 118 -3.89 -13.65 -7.09
N ALA A 119 -3.77 -12.32 -7.18
CA ALA A 119 -3.65 -11.60 -8.44
C ALA A 119 -2.57 -12.13 -9.40
N VAL A 120 -1.40 -12.50 -8.88
CA VAL A 120 -0.27 -13.02 -9.66
C VAL A 120 -0.56 -14.46 -10.14
N GLU A 121 -1.10 -15.30 -9.25
CA GLU A 121 -1.53 -16.67 -9.56
C GLU A 121 -2.63 -16.66 -10.62
N ASP A 122 -3.63 -15.79 -10.46
CA ASP A 122 -4.78 -15.70 -11.35
C ASP A 122 -4.36 -15.20 -12.74
N ALA A 123 -3.46 -14.21 -12.83
CA ALA A 123 -2.92 -13.75 -14.10
C ALA A 123 -2.15 -14.83 -14.85
N LEU A 124 -1.34 -15.64 -14.15
CA LEU A 124 -0.63 -16.79 -14.73
C LEU A 124 -1.59 -17.90 -15.18
N ALA A 125 -2.58 -18.23 -14.34
CA ALA A 125 -3.57 -19.27 -14.63
C ALA A 125 -4.45 -18.91 -15.83
N ASP A 126 -4.77 -17.64 -16.02
CA ASP A 126 -5.54 -17.12 -17.15
C ASP A 126 -4.72 -17.02 -18.46
N GLY A 127 -3.41 -17.27 -18.39
CA GLY A 127 -2.51 -17.19 -19.55
C GLY A 127 -2.32 -15.76 -20.05
N ALA A 128 -2.46 -14.77 -19.18
CA ALA A 128 -2.21 -13.38 -19.52
C ALA A 128 -0.79 -13.18 -20.04
N ARG A 129 -0.61 -12.26 -20.98
CA ARG A 129 0.72 -11.89 -21.50
C ARG A 129 1.32 -10.68 -20.80
N VAL A 130 0.46 -9.89 -20.18
CA VAL A 130 0.82 -8.66 -19.44
C VAL A 130 0.01 -8.61 -18.17
N THR A 131 0.67 -8.23 -17.09
CA THR A 131 0.09 -7.83 -15.82
C THR A 131 0.77 -6.53 -15.38
N GLY A 132 0.85 -6.24 -14.10
CA GLY A 132 1.55 -5.03 -13.66
C GLY A 132 1.40 -4.75 -12.17
N THR A 133 1.51 -3.50 -11.84
CA THR A 133 1.20 -2.99 -10.50
C THR A 133 0.30 -1.77 -10.61
N THR A 134 -0.62 -1.65 -9.69
CA THR A 134 -1.56 -0.52 -9.58
C THR A 134 -1.38 0.15 -8.22
N VAL A 135 -1.20 1.47 -8.23
CA VAL A 135 -1.38 2.31 -7.04
C VAL A 135 -2.79 2.88 -7.10
N HIS A 136 -3.56 2.67 -6.05
CA HIS A 136 -4.95 3.14 -5.97
C HIS A 136 -5.27 3.71 -4.59
N ILE A 137 -6.34 4.49 -4.50
CA ILE A 137 -6.89 4.91 -3.21
C ILE A 137 -7.60 3.70 -2.60
N ALA A 138 -7.20 3.33 -1.40
CA ALA A 138 -7.89 2.27 -0.67
C ALA A 138 -9.27 2.74 -0.19
N THR A 139 -10.26 1.89 -0.37
CA THR A 139 -11.65 2.09 0.04
C THR A 139 -12.15 0.89 0.82
N GLN A 140 -13.38 0.98 1.30
CA GLN A 140 -14.01 -0.14 2.03
C GLN A 140 -14.18 -1.40 1.17
N VAL A 141 -14.30 -1.23 -0.15
CA VAL A 141 -14.32 -2.35 -1.11
C VAL A 141 -12.89 -2.58 -1.57
N MET A 142 -12.40 -3.81 -1.32
CA MET A 142 -11.03 -4.20 -1.67
C MET A 142 -10.76 -3.98 -3.17
N ASP A 143 -9.64 -3.35 -3.48
CA ASP A 143 -9.08 -3.11 -4.82
C ASP A 143 -10.03 -2.39 -5.80
N ALA A 144 -11.12 -1.74 -5.30
CA ALA A 144 -12.13 -1.06 -6.11
C ALA A 144 -12.03 0.47 -6.07
N GLY A 145 -11.06 1.02 -5.36
CA GLY A 145 -10.88 2.47 -5.26
C GLY A 145 -10.27 3.11 -6.52
N PRO A 146 -10.32 4.44 -6.63
CA PRO A 146 -9.78 5.17 -7.76
C PRO A 146 -8.31 4.85 -8.03
N ILE A 147 -7.99 4.55 -9.28
CA ILE A 147 -6.61 4.28 -9.73
C ILE A 147 -5.86 5.61 -9.80
N VAL A 148 -4.67 5.63 -9.20
CA VAL A 148 -3.78 6.80 -9.19
C VAL A 148 -2.66 6.63 -10.22
N ALA A 149 -2.03 5.44 -10.26
CA ALA A 149 -0.98 5.12 -11.20
C ALA A 149 -0.96 3.62 -11.50
N GLN A 150 -0.49 3.26 -12.69
CA GLN A 150 -0.27 1.88 -13.09
C GLN A 150 1.02 1.75 -13.88
N ALA A 151 1.66 0.57 -13.81
CA ALA A 151 2.76 0.21 -14.69
C ALA A 151 2.64 -1.25 -15.11
N GLU A 152 2.89 -1.50 -16.40
CA GLU A 152 2.81 -2.83 -17.00
C GLU A 152 4.05 -3.66 -16.69
N VAL A 153 3.83 -4.97 -16.57
CA VAL A 153 4.88 -6.00 -16.45
C VAL A 153 4.56 -7.14 -17.41
N THR A 154 5.47 -7.43 -18.32
CA THR A 154 5.33 -8.56 -19.23
C THR A 154 5.47 -9.88 -18.47
N ILE A 155 4.58 -10.82 -18.76
CA ILE A 155 4.68 -12.20 -18.30
C ILE A 155 5.51 -13.00 -19.31
N GLU A 156 6.62 -13.58 -18.86
CA GLU A 156 7.54 -14.32 -19.70
C GLU A 156 7.20 -15.81 -19.72
N ALA A 157 7.57 -16.48 -20.81
CA ALA A 157 7.41 -17.94 -20.90
C ALA A 157 8.24 -18.62 -19.81
N GLY A 158 7.58 -19.45 -18.99
CA GLY A 158 8.22 -20.14 -17.87
C GLY A 158 8.20 -19.38 -16.55
N ASP A 159 7.54 -18.23 -16.48
CA ASP A 159 7.36 -17.55 -15.19
C ASP A 159 6.64 -18.44 -14.18
N THR A 160 7.15 -18.38 -12.99
CA THR A 160 6.47 -18.87 -11.78
C THR A 160 5.82 -17.69 -11.05
N VAL A 161 4.91 -17.98 -10.13
CA VAL A 161 4.34 -16.95 -9.24
C VAL A 161 5.45 -16.13 -8.55
N ALA A 162 6.51 -16.80 -8.08
CA ALA A 162 7.60 -16.13 -7.39
C ALA A 162 8.43 -15.22 -8.31
N SER A 163 8.77 -15.67 -9.53
CA SER A 163 9.56 -14.86 -10.48
C SER A 163 8.77 -13.64 -10.97
N LEU A 164 7.51 -13.84 -11.32
CA LEU A 164 6.64 -12.77 -11.78
C LEU A 164 6.38 -11.75 -10.65
N HIS A 165 6.08 -12.23 -9.44
CA HIS A 165 5.84 -11.35 -8.29
C HIS A 165 7.08 -10.51 -7.95
N GLU A 166 8.29 -11.07 -8.02
CA GLU A 166 9.50 -10.28 -7.79
C GLU A 166 9.72 -9.24 -8.89
N ARG A 167 9.43 -9.54 -10.16
CA ARG A 167 9.49 -8.56 -11.26
C ARG A 167 8.47 -7.43 -11.06
N ILE A 168 7.25 -7.76 -10.63
CA ILE A 168 6.23 -6.74 -10.28
C ILE A 168 6.74 -5.85 -9.15
N LYS A 169 7.31 -6.43 -8.09
CA LYS A 169 7.89 -5.66 -6.98
C LYS A 169 9.01 -4.72 -7.40
N GLN A 170 9.82 -5.08 -8.38
CA GLN A 170 10.86 -4.18 -8.90
C GLN A 170 10.24 -2.92 -9.51
N VAL A 171 9.15 -3.06 -10.26
CA VAL A 171 8.40 -1.93 -10.82
C VAL A 171 7.70 -1.13 -9.72
N GLU A 172 7.10 -1.82 -8.76
CA GLU A 172 6.42 -1.20 -7.60
C GLU A 172 7.37 -0.32 -6.77
N ARG A 173 8.61 -0.76 -6.55
CA ARG A 173 9.65 0.00 -5.82
C ARG A 173 9.99 1.34 -6.49
N VAL A 174 9.69 1.51 -7.78
CA VAL A 174 9.85 2.77 -8.50
C VAL A 174 8.54 3.56 -8.54
N LEU A 175 7.46 2.91 -8.94
CA LEU A 175 6.16 3.55 -9.15
C LEU A 175 5.59 4.12 -7.84
N TYR A 176 5.65 3.34 -6.75
CA TYR A 176 4.97 3.73 -5.52
C TYR A 176 5.57 4.97 -4.86
N PRO A 177 6.91 5.08 -4.66
CA PRO A 177 7.50 6.30 -4.13
C PRO A 177 7.21 7.54 -5.00
N GLN A 178 7.28 7.41 -6.33
CA GLN A 178 6.95 8.49 -7.24
C GLN A 178 5.50 8.96 -7.06
N THR A 179 4.57 8.00 -6.96
CA THR A 179 3.15 8.28 -6.75
C THR A 179 2.90 8.94 -5.39
N ILE A 180 3.53 8.46 -4.31
CA ILE A 180 3.43 9.08 -2.99
C ILE A 180 3.88 10.53 -3.04
N SER A 181 5.01 10.83 -3.69
CA SER A 181 5.53 12.20 -3.81
C SER A 181 4.57 13.12 -4.57
N GLN A 182 3.99 12.64 -5.69
CA GLN A 182 3.00 13.39 -6.47
C GLN A 182 1.73 13.68 -5.66
N VAL A 183 1.19 12.65 -5.00
CA VAL A 183 0.02 12.78 -4.14
C VAL A 183 0.28 13.75 -2.99
N ALA A 184 1.43 13.65 -2.34
CA ALA A 184 1.83 14.55 -1.26
C ALA A 184 1.87 16.01 -1.72
N GLN A 185 2.37 16.28 -2.92
CA GLN A 185 2.38 17.64 -3.50
C GLN A 185 0.97 18.16 -3.77
N VAL A 186 0.09 17.34 -4.36
CA VAL A 186 -1.31 17.70 -4.62
C VAL A 186 -2.03 18.05 -3.31
N LEU A 187 -1.90 17.22 -2.29
CA LEU A 187 -2.53 17.44 -0.98
C LEU A 187 -1.97 18.68 -0.27
N ALA A 188 -0.66 18.94 -0.36
CA ALA A 188 -0.03 20.13 0.22
C ALA A 188 -0.54 21.44 -0.41
N LEU A 189 -0.98 21.41 -1.67
CA LEU A 189 -1.59 22.54 -2.37
C LEU A 189 -3.11 22.65 -2.15
N GLY A 190 -3.68 21.81 -1.28
CA GLY A 190 -5.12 21.77 -1.01
C GLY A 190 -5.95 21.11 -2.12
N GLY A 191 -5.29 20.39 -3.03
CA GLY A 191 -5.95 19.62 -4.07
C GLY A 191 -6.57 18.32 -3.57
N SER A 192 -7.42 17.70 -4.39
CA SER A 192 -7.95 16.35 -4.20
C SER A 192 -7.30 15.40 -5.20
N ILE A 193 -7.03 14.17 -4.79
CA ILE A 193 -6.45 13.13 -5.66
C ILE A 193 -7.46 12.73 -6.75
N GLU A 194 -8.75 12.72 -6.44
CA GLU A 194 -9.84 12.41 -7.36
C GLU A 194 -10.00 13.51 -8.40
N GLY A 195 -9.16 13.59 -9.40
CA GLY A 195 -9.24 14.53 -10.52
C GLY A 195 -7.91 15.18 -10.87
N SER A 196 -6.87 14.94 -10.10
CA SER A 196 -5.58 15.64 -10.30
C SER A 196 -4.47 14.77 -10.89
N ILE A 197 -4.66 13.44 -10.96
CA ILE A 197 -3.65 12.53 -11.51
C ILE A 197 -4.24 11.82 -12.71
N THR A 198 -3.88 12.29 -13.90
CA THR A 198 -4.10 11.55 -15.14
C THR A 198 -3.12 10.37 -15.15
N PRO A 199 -3.57 9.11 -15.42
CA PRO A 199 -2.64 8.01 -15.63
C PRO A 199 -1.62 8.44 -16.68
N GLY A 200 -0.33 8.42 -16.32
CA GLY A 200 0.73 8.90 -17.18
C GLY A 200 0.74 8.12 -18.49
N GLN A 201 0.51 8.82 -19.59
CA GLN A 201 1.00 8.42 -20.90
C GLN A 201 2.52 8.45 -20.81
N GLN A 202 3.14 7.30 -20.54
CA GLN A 202 4.56 7.13 -20.83
C GLN A 202 4.66 6.55 -22.24
N GLY A 203 5.10 7.41 -23.17
CA GLY A 203 5.52 7.04 -24.51
C GLY A 203 6.87 6.29 -24.48
#